data_ab2c0da22ae5ca46989b40f902a6ff72
#
_entry.id   ab2c0da22ae5ca46989b40f902a6ff72
#
_cell.length_a   1.000
_cell.length_b   1.000
_cell.length_c   1.000
_cell.angle_alpha   90.00
_cell.angle_beta   90.00
_cell.angle_gamma   90.00
#
_symmetry.space_group_name_H-M   'P 1'
#
loop_
_entity.id
_entity.type
_entity.pdbx_description
1 polymer ?
#
loop_
_entity_poly.entity_id
_entity_poly.type
_entity_poly.pdbx_seq_one_letter_code
_entity_poly.pdbx_strand_id
1 'polypeptide(L)'
;QVELRDPHANYNKMDRATLKKNFPTFDWDTYFTVSGLKDLEEVNIGQPAAMKEVADVINTVSLDDQKLYLQWGLIDAAASYLSDDFEAQNFDFYSRTMSGKKEMQPRWKRSVSTVDGVLGEVVGQMYVEKYFPAAAKERMVTLVKNLQTSLGERIKGLEWMSEPTKEKALEKLATFHVKIGYPDKWKDYSALEIKDDSYWANIERANEWDYNEMIAKAGKPVDKDEWLMTPQTVNAYYNPTTNEICFPAAILQPPFFDM
;
A
#
# COMPACT_ATOMS: atom_id res chain seq x y z
N GLN A 1 -1.52 2.78 19.84
CA GLN A 1 -1.38 3.64 18.62
C GLN A 1 -0.06 4.41 18.59
N VAL A 2 0.47 4.89 19.74
CA VAL A 2 1.76 5.61 19.79
C VAL A 2 2.90 4.67 19.40
N GLU A 3 2.99 3.49 20.02
CA GLU A 3 4.00 2.47 19.72
C GLU A 3 4.01 2.01 18.27
N LEU A 4 2.82 1.90 17.63
CA LEU A 4 2.69 1.54 16.22
C LEU A 4 3.34 2.54 15.25
N ARG A 5 3.58 3.77 15.72
CA ARG A 5 4.18 4.86 14.93
C ARG A 5 5.63 5.15 15.29
N ASP A 6 6.18 4.46 16.30
CA ASP A 6 7.57 4.61 16.69
C ASP A 6 8.47 3.77 15.76
N PRO A 7 9.24 4.39 14.86
CA PRO A 7 10.09 3.66 13.93
C PRO A 7 11.21 2.88 14.62
N HIS A 8 11.66 3.30 15.80
CA HIS A 8 12.68 2.58 16.57
C HIS A 8 12.09 1.34 17.24
N ALA A 9 10.92 1.46 17.87
CA ALA A 9 10.23 0.33 18.50
C ALA A 9 9.82 -0.75 17.47
N ASN A 10 9.50 -0.34 16.23
CA ASN A 10 9.08 -1.24 15.16
C ASN A 10 10.23 -1.76 14.27
N TYR A 11 11.49 -1.40 14.56
CA TYR A 11 12.65 -1.91 13.84
C TYR A 11 13.33 -3.03 14.63
N ASN A 12 12.91 -4.26 14.38
CA ASN A 12 13.42 -5.48 15.03
C ASN A 12 13.90 -6.47 13.95
N LYS A 13 14.87 -6.03 13.14
CA LYS A 13 15.46 -6.85 12.10
C LYS A 13 16.27 -8.01 12.72
N MET A 14 16.04 -9.20 12.24
CA MET A 14 16.71 -10.40 12.73
C MET A 14 16.90 -11.44 11.63
N ASP A 15 17.93 -12.25 11.77
CA ASP A 15 18.17 -13.43 10.93
C ASP A 15 17.22 -14.59 11.30
N ARG A 16 17.19 -15.64 10.48
CA ARG A 16 16.33 -16.81 10.68
C ARG A 16 16.60 -17.54 11.99
N ALA A 17 17.87 -17.62 12.42
CA ALA A 17 18.23 -18.30 13.65
C ALA A 17 17.70 -17.55 14.87
N THR A 18 17.87 -16.23 14.89
CA THR A 18 17.33 -15.34 15.92
C THR A 18 15.79 -15.35 15.92
N LEU A 19 15.17 -15.35 14.73
CA LEU A 19 13.72 -15.44 14.58
C LEU A 19 13.17 -16.72 15.21
N LYS A 20 13.75 -17.89 14.90
CA LYS A 20 13.36 -19.18 15.48
C LYS A 20 13.60 -19.24 17.00
N LYS A 21 14.66 -18.62 17.47
CA LYS A 21 14.95 -18.54 18.91
C LYS A 21 13.92 -17.69 19.65
N ASN A 22 13.50 -16.57 19.08
CA ASN A 22 12.57 -15.63 19.71
C ASN A 22 11.12 -16.11 19.64
N PHE A 23 10.77 -16.89 18.61
CA PHE A 23 9.41 -17.40 18.36
C PHE A 23 9.48 -18.89 18.04
N PRO A 24 9.87 -19.75 19.02
CA PRO A 24 10.15 -21.17 18.79
C PRO A 24 8.90 -22.01 18.53
N THR A 25 7.72 -21.50 18.87
CA THR A 25 6.44 -22.20 18.71
C THR A 25 5.83 -22.03 17.32
N PHE A 26 6.40 -21.17 16.46
CA PHE A 26 5.93 -20.95 15.10
C PHE A 26 6.83 -21.66 14.08
N ASP A 27 6.22 -22.39 13.14
CA ASP A 27 6.95 -23.09 12.07
C ASP A 27 7.39 -22.15 10.95
N TRP A 28 8.49 -21.47 11.16
CA TRP A 28 9.06 -20.50 10.23
C TRP A 28 9.52 -21.13 8.91
N ASP A 29 10.00 -22.38 8.92
CA ASP A 29 10.47 -23.04 7.70
C ASP A 29 9.33 -23.33 6.74
N THR A 30 8.24 -23.84 7.26
CA THR A 30 7.01 -24.00 6.48
C THR A 30 6.49 -22.65 6.00
N TYR A 31 6.43 -21.64 6.88
CA TYR A 31 5.97 -20.31 6.52
C TYR A 31 6.78 -19.72 5.34
N PHE A 32 8.09 -19.67 5.44
CA PHE A 32 8.96 -19.14 4.37
C PHE A 32 8.83 -19.94 3.07
N THR A 33 8.66 -21.25 3.16
CA THR A 33 8.51 -22.11 1.99
C THR A 33 7.20 -21.83 1.25
N VAL A 34 6.07 -21.86 1.97
CA VAL A 34 4.74 -21.66 1.35
C VAL A 34 4.49 -20.22 0.92
N SER A 35 5.13 -19.26 1.57
CA SER A 35 5.06 -17.84 1.20
C SER A 35 6.00 -17.46 0.04
N GLY A 36 6.77 -18.39 -0.53
CA GLY A 36 7.72 -18.07 -1.60
C GLY A 36 8.96 -17.28 -1.16
N LEU A 37 9.23 -17.23 0.15
CA LEU A 37 10.32 -16.46 0.78
C LEU A 37 11.47 -17.35 1.28
N LYS A 38 11.61 -18.55 0.71
CA LYS A 38 12.57 -19.56 1.17
C LYS A 38 14.04 -19.08 1.23
N ASP A 39 14.39 -18.13 0.34
CA ASP A 39 15.75 -17.59 0.20
C ASP A 39 15.96 -16.28 0.98
N LEU A 40 14.94 -15.80 1.71
CA LEU A 40 15.04 -14.58 2.50
C LEU A 40 15.80 -14.87 3.81
N GLU A 41 16.92 -14.20 4.03
CA GLU A 41 17.81 -14.44 5.18
C GLU A 41 17.42 -13.66 6.44
N GLU A 42 16.84 -12.48 6.26
CA GLU A 42 16.52 -11.56 7.35
C GLU A 42 15.10 -11.01 7.21
N VAL A 43 14.45 -10.80 8.34
CA VAL A 43 13.11 -10.18 8.41
C VAL A 43 13.07 -9.12 9.50
N ASN A 44 12.18 -8.16 9.35
CA ASN A 44 11.84 -7.22 10.40
C ASN A 44 10.48 -7.60 11.03
N ILE A 45 10.48 -7.90 12.32
CA ILE A 45 9.25 -8.12 13.09
C ILE A 45 8.89 -6.82 13.78
N GLY A 46 7.96 -6.06 13.20
CA GLY A 46 7.57 -4.75 13.72
C GLY A 46 7.02 -4.79 15.14
N GLN A 47 6.34 -5.88 15.52
CA GLN A 47 5.68 -6.02 16.81
C GLN A 47 5.94 -7.40 17.43
N PRO A 48 7.12 -7.60 18.06
CA PRO A 48 7.51 -8.91 18.58
C PRO A 48 6.54 -9.49 19.63
N ALA A 49 5.99 -8.64 20.51
CA ALA A 49 5.04 -9.09 21.52
C ALA A 49 3.74 -9.64 20.87
N ALA A 50 3.18 -8.91 19.90
CA ALA A 50 1.99 -9.37 19.17
C ALA A 50 2.28 -10.66 18.39
N MET A 51 3.46 -10.79 17.76
CA MET A 51 3.85 -12.01 17.05
C MET A 51 3.93 -13.23 17.99
N LYS A 52 4.42 -13.03 19.22
CA LYS A 52 4.44 -14.09 20.22
C LYS A 52 3.03 -14.54 20.60
N GLU A 53 2.12 -13.61 20.87
CA GLU A 53 0.73 -13.94 21.18
C GLU A 53 0.04 -14.67 20.01
N VAL A 54 0.29 -14.26 18.77
CA VAL A 54 -0.24 -14.97 17.57
C VAL A 54 0.30 -16.40 17.52
N ALA A 55 1.59 -16.60 17.75
CA ALA A 55 2.18 -17.94 17.78
C ALA A 55 1.57 -18.82 18.89
N ASP A 56 1.33 -18.25 20.07
CA ASP A 56 0.73 -18.97 21.19
C ASP A 56 -0.75 -19.32 20.90
N VAL A 57 -1.53 -18.41 20.27
CA VAL A 57 -2.91 -18.68 19.83
C VAL A 57 -2.95 -19.83 18.83
N ILE A 58 -2.09 -19.81 17.80
CA ILE A 58 -2.01 -20.88 16.78
C ILE A 58 -1.76 -22.26 17.42
N ASN A 59 -0.97 -22.31 18.50
CA ASN A 59 -0.64 -23.57 19.17
C ASN A 59 -1.67 -24.02 20.20
N THR A 60 -2.56 -23.13 20.68
CA THR A 60 -3.54 -23.44 21.72
C THR A 60 -4.96 -23.66 21.20
N VAL A 61 -5.30 -23.03 20.06
CA VAL A 61 -6.61 -23.19 19.43
C VAL A 61 -6.66 -24.53 18.66
N SER A 62 -7.79 -25.23 18.73
CA SER A 62 -7.97 -26.47 18.01
C SER A 62 -7.83 -26.29 16.50
N LEU A 63 -7.31 -27.33 15.79
CA LEU A 63 -7.18 -27.27 14.33
C LEU A 63 -8.53 -27.05 13.62
N ASP A 64 -9.61 -27.58 14.18
CA ASP A 64 -10.95 -27.42 13.60
C ASP A 64 -11.45 -25.98 13.74
N ASP A 65 -11.20 -25.32 14.87
CA ASP A 65 -11.53 -23.91 15.03
C ASP A 65 -10.66 -23.02 14.13
N GLN A 66 -9.38 -23.35 13.96
CA GLN A 66 -8.50 -22.63 13.01
C GLN A 66 -9.02 -22.75 11.57
N LYS A 67 -9.43 -23.96 11.14
CA LYS A 67 -10.05 -24.18 9.83
C LYS A 67 -11.34 -23.39 9.67
N LEU A 68 -12.20 -23.39 10.69
CA LEU A 68 -13.46 -22.66 10.67
C LEU A 68 -13.22 -21.15 10.57
N TYR A 69 -12.22 -20.63 11.29
CA TYR A 69 -11.81 -19.22 11.21
C TYR A 69 -11.32 -18.84 9.80
N LEU A 70 -10.48 -19.68 9.19
CA LEU A 70 -9.99 -19.45 7.83
C LEU A 70 -11.12 -19.55 6.78
N GLN A 71 -12.04 -20.51 6.92
CA GLN A 71 -13.21 -20.64 6.05
C GLN A 71 -14.10 -19.40 6.15
N TRP A 72 -14.35 -18.92 7.37
CA TRP A 72 -15.10 -17.68 7.59
C TRP A 72 -14.40 -16.49 6.92
N GLY A 73 -13.09 -16.31 7.15
CA GLY A 73 -12.33 -15.23 6.55
C GLY A 73 -12.36 -15.25 5.02
N LEU A 74 -12.30 -16.44 4.41
CA LEU A 74 -12.40 -16.59 2.95
C LEU A 74 -13.78 -16.19 2.43
N ILE A 75 -14.86 -16.67 3.07
CA ILE A 75 -16.23 -16.32 2.68
C ILE A 75 -16.49 -14.81 2.84
N ASP A 76 -16.03 -14.23 3.94
CA ASP A 76 -16.18 -12.79 4.20
C ASP A 76 -15.44 -11.94 3.16
N ALA A 77 -14.20 -12.29 2.83
CA ALA A 77 -13.42 -11.62 1.79
C ALA A 77 -14.03 -11.77 0.39
N ALA A 78 -14.63 -12.93 0.09
CA ALA A 78 -15.25 -13.22 -1.20
C ALA A 78 -16.66 -12.62 -1.35
N ALA A 79 -17.35 -12.29 -0.26
CA ALA A 79 -18.77 -11.99 -0.23
C ALA A 79 -19.23 -10.94 -1.25
N SER A 80 -18.43 -9.88 -1.48
CA SER A 80 -18.75 -8.83 -2.46
C SER A 80 -18.60 -9.27 -3.92
N TYR A 81 -18.08 -10.47 -4.18
CA TYR A 81 -17.83 -11.04 -5.52
C TYR A 81 -18.66 -12.29 -5.79
N LEU A 82 -19.48 -12.70 -4.83
CA LEU A 82 -20.36 -13.86 -4.92
C LEU A 82 -21.79 -13.46 -5.35
N SER A 83 -22.79 -14.30 -5.04
CA SER A 83 -24.19 -14.02 -5.36
C SER A 83 -24.76 -12.84 -4.56
N ASP A 84 -25.88 -12.31 -5.03
CA ASP A 84 -26.55 -11.14 -4.44
C ASP A 84 -26.85 -11.30 -2.94
N ASP A 85 -27.13 -12.51 -2.47
CA ASP A 85 -27.41 -12.77 -1.05
C ASP A 85 -26.16 -12.55 -0.17
N PHE A 86 -25.00 -13.00 -0.63
CA PHE A 86 -23.72 -12.77 0.06
C PHE A 86 -23.36 -11.29 0.07
N GLU A 87 -23.50 -10.63 -1.08
CA GLU A 87 -23.23 -9.19 -1.20
C GLU A 87 -24.18 -8.37 -0.31
N ALA A 88 -25.47 -8.70 -0.29
CA ALA A 88 -26.45 -8.03 0.54
C ALA A 88 -26.15 -8.20 2.03
N GLN A 89 -25.79 -9.40 2.47
CA GLN A 89 -25.43 -9.69 3.86
C GLN A 89 -24.16 -8.95 4.28
N ASN A 90 -23.14 -8.92 3.45
CA ASN A 90 -21.91 -8.18 3.68
C ASN A 90 -22.20 -6.67 3.80
N PHE A 91 -23.01 -6.11 2.90
CA PHE A 91 -23.44 -4.72 2.97
C PHE A 91 -24.23 -4.42 4.25
N ASP A 92 -25.16 -5.29 4.63
CA ASP A 92 -25.99 -5.09 5.82
C ASP A 92 -25.15 -4.99 7.11
N PHE A 93 -24.16 -5.85 7.24
CA PHE A 93 -23.27 -5.82 8.40
C PHE A 93 -22.26 -4.66 8.34
N TYR A 94 -21.37 -4.64 7.35
CA TYR A 94 -20.24 -3.70 7.35
C TYR A 94 -20.62 -2.26 6.96
N SER A 95 -21.56 -2.12 6.05
CA SER A 95 -21.95 -0.80 5.55
C SER A 95 -23.12 -0.22 6.31
N ARG A 96 -24.22 -0.97 6.47
CA ARG A 96 -25.41 -0.45 7.15
C ARG A 96 -25.24 -0.40 8.65
N THR A 97 -24.90 -1.54 9.27
CA THR A 97 -24.83 -1.63 10.74
C THR A 97 -23.59 -0.93 11.30
N MET A 98 -22.41 -1.22 10.76
CA MET A 98 -21.15 -0.69 11.29
C MET A 98 -20.86 0.74 10.85
N SER A 99 -21.25 1.14 9.63
CA SER A 99 -20.88 2.43 9.04
C SER A 99 -22.07 3.38 8.83
N GLY A 100 -23.32 2.95 9.13
CA GLY A 100 -24.53 3.78 9.02
C GLY A 100 -24.97 4.12 7.61
N LYS A 101 -24.47 3.45 6.58
CA LYS A 101 -24.89 3.67 5.18
C LYS A 101 -26.30 3.15 4.98
N LYS A 102 -27.15 3.95 4.31
CA LYS A 102 -28.56 3.61 4.08
C LYS A 102 -28.77 2.69 2.88
N GLU A 103 -28.00 2.91 1.82
CA GLU A 103 -28.19 2.24 0.53
C GLU A 103 -26.83 1.76 -0.03
N MET A 104 -26.88 0.64 -0.72
CA MET A 104 -25.75 0.09 -1.48
C MET A 104 -25.54 0.95 -2.74
N GLN A 105 -24.30 1.18 -3.10
CA GLN A 105 -23.99 1.86 -4.36
C GLN A 105 -24.49 1.02 -5.56
N PRO A 106 -24.92 1.69 -6.65
CA PRO A 106 -25.28 0.98 -7.89
C PRO A 106 -24.16 0.06 -8.37
N ARG A 107 -24.53 -1.10 -8.94
CA ARG A 107 -23.59 -2.14 -9.38
C ARG A 107 -22.47 -1.59 -10.26
N TRP A 108 -22.79 -0.71 -11.22
CA TRP A 108 -21.76 -0.14 -12.09
C TRP A 108 -20.66 0.63 -11.33
N LYS A 109 -21.00 1.33 -10.25
CA LYS A 109 -19.99 2.02 -9.41
C LYS A 109 -19.10 1.04 -8.68
N ARG A 110 -19.70 -0.02 -8.13
CA ARG A 110 -18.95 -1.09 -7.45
C ARG A 110 -18.02 -1.80 -8.42
N SER A 111 -18.50 -2.11 -9.63
CA SER A 111 -17.67 -2.74 -10.69
C SER A 111 -16.51 -1.83 -11.11
N VAL A 112 -16.75 -0.53 -11.30
CA VAL A 112 -15.67 0.43 -11.58
C VAL A 112 -14.66 0.45 -10.44
N SER A 113 -15.11 0.46 -9.18
CA SER A 113 -14.20 0.42 -8.02
C SER A 113 -13.37 -0.86 -7.98
N THR A 114 -13.93 -2.01 -8.36
CA THR A 114 -13.18 -3.26 -8.45
C THR A 114 -12.12 -3.20 -9.56
N VAL A 115 -12.49 -2.72 -10.74
CA VAL A 115 -11.53 -2.55 -11.85
C VAL A 115 -10.41 -1.56 -11.46
N ASP A 116 -10.75 -0.48 -10.78
CA ASP A 116 -9.81 0.49 -10.25
C ASP A 116 -8.85 -0.14 -9.21
N GLY A 117 -9.37 -1.00 -8.34
CA GLY A 117 -8.57 -1.72 -7.34
C GLY A 117 -7.62 -2.77 -7.94
N VAL A 118 -8.05 -3.46 -8.99
CA VAL A 118 -7.27 -4.54 -9.62
C VAL A 118 -6.32 -4.03 -10.71
N LEU A 119 -6.79 -3.11 -11.55
CA LEU A 119 -6.09 -2.60 -12.74
C LEU A 119 -5.81 -1.09 -12.62
N GLY A 120 -5.49 -0.63 -11.41
CA GLY A 120 -5.46 0.78 -11.06
C GLY A 120 -4.60 1.65 -11.96
N GLU A 121 -3.40 1.21 -12.35
CA GLU A 121 -2.57 2.00 -13.25
C GLU A 121 -3.02 1.94 -14.72
N VAL A 122 -3.71 0.88 -15.16
CA VAL A 122 -4.35 0.86 -16.49
C VAL A 122 -5.46 1.91 -16.56
N VAL A 123 -6.32 1.95 -15.52
CA VAL A 123 -7.32 3.02 -15.38
C VAL A 123 -6.65 4.38 -15.28
N GLY A 124 -5.53 4.46 -14.57
CA GLY A 124 -4.71 5.66 -14.42
C GLY A 124 -4.20 6.22 -15.75
N GLN A 125 -3.76 5.37 -16.67
CA GLN A 125 -3.34 5.78 -18.02
C GLN A 125 -4.51 6.44 -18.76
N MET A 126 -5.68 5.80 -18.76
CA MET A 126 -6.89 6.36 -19.42
C MET A 126 -7.31 7.69 -18.80
N TYR A 127 -7.21 7.81 -17.47
CA TYR A 127 -7.53 9.03 -16.75
C TYR A 127 -6.58 10.17 -17.11
N VAL A 128 -5.28 9.91 -17.10
CA VAL A 128 -4.22 10.90 -17.40
C VAL A 128 -4.32 11.38 -18.83
N GLU A 129 -4.48 10.48 -19.80
CA GLU A 129 -4.64 10.83 -21.20
C GLU A 129 -5.77 11.83 -21.42
N LYS A 130 -6.86 11.67 -20.69
CA LYS A 130 -8.06 12.51 -20.85
C LYS A 130 -8.04 13.80 -20.03
N TYR A 131 -7.48 13.77 -18.81
CA TYR A 131 -7.71 14.82 -17.82
C TYR A 131 -6.45 15.50 -17.28
N PHE A 132 -5.25 14.99 -17.57
CA PHE A 132 -4.02 15.54 -17.00
C PHE A 132 -2.91 15.66 -18.05
N PRO A 133 -2.86 16.76 -18.80
CA PRO A 133 -1.87 16.97 -19.85
C PRO A 133 -0.46 17.12 -19.28
N ALA A 134 0.56 16.77 -20.07
CA ALA A 134 1.96 16.85 -19.69
C ALA A 134 2.39 18.26 -19.18
N ALA A 135 1.83 19.31 -19.77
CA ALA A 135 2.06 20.69 -19.33
C ALA A 135 1.66 20.94 -17.86
N ALA A 136 0.59 20.28 -17.38
CA ALA A 136 0.19 20.37 -15.97
C ALA A 136 1.23 19.69 -15.06
N LYS A 137 1.75 18.53 -15.45
CA LYS A 137 2.84 17.84 -14.75
C LYS A 137 4.07 18.74 -14.65
N GLU A 138 4.54 19.32 -15.76
CA GLU A 138 5.70 20.21 -15.81
C GLU A 138 5.54 21.44 -14.92
N ARG A 139 4.37 22.08 -14.97
CA ARG A 139 4.06 23.25 -14.13
C ARG A 139 4.10 22.90 -12.65
N MET A 140 3.53 21.76 -12.25
CA MET A 140 3.56 21.30 -10.86
C MET A 140 4.97 20.91 -10.41
N VAL A 141 5.75 20.23 -11.24
CA VAL A 141 7.18 19.96 -10.95
C VAL A 141 7.95 21.25 -10.72
N THR A 142 7.71 22.27 -11.55
CA THR A 142 8.32 23.60 -11.39
C THR A 142 7.91 24.26 -10.08
N LEU A 143 6.60 24.20 -9.73
CA LEU A 143 6.10 24.73 -8.46
C LEU A 143 6.77 24.08 -7.26
N VAL A 144 6.86 22.74 -7.25
CA VAL A 144 7.50 21.99 -6.15
C VAL A 144 8.99 22.33 -6.06
N LYS A 145 9.70 22.46 -7.18
CA LYS A 145 11.12 22.90 -7.19
C LYS A 145 11.30 24.29 -6.58
N ASN A 146 10.40 25.21 -6.89
CA ASN A 146 10.43 26.55 -6.31
C ASN A 146 10.18 26.50 -4.80
N LEU A 147 9.24 25.66 -4.34
CA LEU A 147 9.02 25.45 -2.91
C LEU A 147 10.24 24.84 -2.21
N GLN A 148 10.91 23.87 -2.82
CA GLN A 148 12.15 23.29 -2.29
C GLN A 148 13.27 24.35 -2.20
N THR A 149 13.42 25.18 -3.22
CA THR A 149 14.41 26.29 -3.22
C THR A 149 14.13 27.26 -2.08
N SER A 150 12.89 27.76 -1.98
CA SER A 150 12.47 28.68 -0.93
C SER A 150 12.62 28.09 0.48
N LEU A 151 12.31 26.80 0.63
CA LEU A 151 12.52 26.09 1.91
C LEU A 151 14.02 26.01 2.26
N GLY A 152 14.87 25.72 1.29
CA GLY A 152 16.31 25.70 1.48
C GLY A 152 16.89 27.05 1.91
N GLU A 153 16.44 28.14 1.28
CA GLU A 153 16.81 29.51 1.67
C GLU A 153 16.33 29.83 3.10
N ARG A 154 15.10 29.43 3.41
CA ARG A 154 14.53 29.64 4.74
C ARG A 154 15.27 28.88 5.83
N ILE A 155 15.66 27.62 5.60
CA ILE A 155 16.46 26.81 6.53
C ILE A 155 17.78 27.52 6.84
N LYS A 156 18.48 28.03 5.83
CA LYS A 156 19.76 28.77 6.01
C LYS A 156 19.60 30.00 6.91
N GLY A 157 18.46 30.69 6.82
CA GLY A 157 18.17 31.91 7.58
C GLY A 157 17.60 31.68 8.98
N LEU A 158 17.40 30.44 9.46
CA LEU A 158 16.82 30.19 10.79
C LEU A 158 17.84 30.45 11.90
N GLU A 159 17.58 31.45 12.75
CA GLU A 159 18.45 31.81 13.86
C GLU A 159 18.44 30.80 15.02
N TRP A 160 17.31 30.09 15.21
CA TRP A 160 17.14 29.11 16.29
C TRP A 160 17.74 27.73 15.98
N MET A 161 18.13 27.48 14.74
CA MET A 161 18.67 26.18 14.30
C MET A 161 20.22 26.27 14.24
N SER A 162 20.92 25.31 14.86
CA SER A 162 22.35 25.23 14.79
C SER A 162 22.87 24.94 13.38
N GLU A 163 24.08 25.38 13.03
CA GLU A 163 24.64 25.11 11.69
C GLU A 163 24.72 23.64 11.33
N PRO A 164 25.16 22.70 12.20
CA PRO A 164 25.13 21.28 11.88
C PRO A 164 23.71 20.74 11.62
N THR A 165 22.69 21.29 12.30
CA THR A 165 21.30 20.90 12.06
C THR A 165 20.79 21.45 10.73
N LYS A 166 21.17 22.67 10.34
CA LYS A 166 20.86 23.24 9.02
C LYS A 166 21.45 22.38 7.89
N GLU A 167 22.71 21.96 8.04
CA GLU A 167 23.36 21.08 7.07
C GLU A 167 22.57 19.78 6.89
N LYS A 168 22.17 19.10 7.98
CA LYS A 168 21.36 17.88 7.93
C LYS A 168 19.97 18.11 7.34
N ALA A 169 19.34 19.24 7.63
CA ALA A 169 18.06 19.60 7.04
C ALA A 169 18.16 19.82 5.51
N LEU A 170 19.24 20.45 5.06
CA LEU A 170 19.51 20.66 3.63
C LEU A 170 19.88 19.35 2.92
N GLU A 171 20.66 18.46 3.55
CA GLU A 171 20.91 17.11 3.04
C GLU A 171 19.59 16.36 2.86
N LYS A 172 18.70 16.37 3.85
CA LYS A 172 17.38 15.75 3.74
C LYS A 172 16.56 16.37 2.60
N LEU A 173 16.55 17.68 2.47
CA LEU A 173 15.85 18.37 1.38
C LEU A 173 16.39 17.98 0.00
N ALA A 174 17.71 17.79 -0.13
CA ALA A 174 18.35 17.40 -1.38
C ALA A 174 18.00 15.96 -1.82
N THR A 175 17.68 15.07 -0.86
CA THR A 175 17.27 13.68 -1.14
C THR A 175 15.76 13.52 -1.31
N PHE A 176 15.01 14.61 -1.31
CA PHE A 176 13.55 14.61 -1.36
C PHE A 176 13.06 14.16 -2.74
N HIS A 177 12.36 13.04 -2.78
CA HIS A 177 11.81 12.48 -4.00
C HIS A 177 10.40 13.04 -4.28
N VAL A 178 10.15 13.44 -5.51
CA VAL A 178 8.92 14.15 -5.89
C VAL A 178 8.18 13.38 -6.99
N LYS A 179 6.97 12.93 -6.68
CA LYS A 179 6.08 12.20 -7.60
C LYS A 179 4.88 13.07 -7.95
N ILE A 180 4.74 13.46 -9.20
CA ILE A 180 3.71 14.39 -9.67
C ILE A 180 2.90 13.78 -10.81
N GLY A 181 1.58 13.76 -10.63
CA GLY A 181 0.61 13.40 -11.64
C GLY A 181 0.50 11.90 -11.86
N TYR A 182 1.51 11.29 -12.44
CA TYR A 182 1.54 9.88 -12.82
C TYR A 182 2.97 9.36 -12.92
N PRO A 183 3.18 8.02 -12.79
CA PRO A 183 4.51 7.40 -12.87
C PRO A 183 5.11 7.52 -14.27
N ASP A 184 6.43 7.65 -14.35
CA ASP A 184 7.13 7.69 -15.64
C ASP A 184 7.18 6.29 -16.28
N LYS A 185 7.11 5.24 -15.46
CA LYS A 185 7.00 3.84 -15.87
C LYS A 185 5.75 3.23 -15.28
N TRP A 186 4.86 2.79 -16.15
CA TRP A 186 3.63 2.12 -15.76
C TRP A 186 3.87 0.67 -15.32
N LYS A 187 3.06 0.20 -14.38
CA LYS A 187 3.06 -1.20 -13.94
C LYS A 187 2.67 -2.12 -15.09
N ASP A 188 3.39 -3.21 -15.26
CA ASP A 188 3.13 -4.19 -16.30
C ASP A 188 2.13 -5.24 -15.83
N TYR A 189 0.93 -5.25 -16.41
CA TYR A 189 -0.12 -6.22 -16.12
C TYR A 189 -0.18 -7.37 -17.12
N SER A 190 0.80 -7.52 -18.01
CA SER A 190 0.77 -8.53 -19.10
C SER A 190 0.69 -9.97 -18.58
N ALA A 191 1.19 -10.23 -17.36
CA ALA A 191 1.12 -11.54 -16.71
C ALA A 191 -0.21 -11.79 -15.99
N LEU A 192 -1.07 -10.78 -15.83
CA LEU A 192 -2.39 -10.94 -15.21
C LEU A 192 -3.41 -11.41 -16.25
N GLU A 193 -3.90 -12.63 -16.09
CA GLU A 193 -4.91 -13.21 -16.96
C GLU A 193 -6.32 -12.93 -16.46
N ILE A 194 -7.15 -12.29 -17.27
CA ILE A 194 -8.57 -12.06 -17.02
C ILE A 194 -9.38 -12.95 -17.98
N LYS A 195 -10.33 -13.73 -17.45
CA LYS A 195 -11.13 -14.70 -18.21
C LYS A 195 -12.63 -14.42 -18.11
N ASP A 196 -13.37 -14.86 -19.11
CA ASP A 196 -14.84 -14.86 -19.09
C ASP A 196 -15.34 -16.17 -18.46
N ASP A 197 -14.98 -16.38 -17.18
CA ASP A 197 -15.39 -17.56 -16.40
C ASP A 197 -16.18 -17.16 -15.15
N SER A 198 -15.52 -16.62 -14.14
CA SER A 198 -16.12 -16.26 -12.87
C SER A 198 -15.53 -14.95 -12.35
N TYR A 199 -16.41 -14.11 -11.78
CA TYR A 199 -15.97 -12.85 -11.17
C TYR A 199 -14.96 -13.10 -10.04
N TRP A 200 -15.29 -14.05 -9.15
CA TRP A 200 -14.40 -14.43 -8.06
C TRP A 200 -13.06 -15.00 -8.57
N ALA A 201 -13.09 -15.88 -9.58
CA ALA A 201 -11.86 -16.42 -10.12
C ALA A 201 -10.93 -15.35 -10.73
N ASN A 202 -11.48 -14.29 -11.31
CA ASN A 202 -10.67 -13.14 -11.74
C ASN A 202 -10.06 -12.37 -10.57
N ILE A 203 -10.78 -12.22 -9.46
CA ILE A 203 -10.27 -11.61 -8.23
C ILE A 203 -9.15 -12.46 -7.63
N GLU A 204 -9.30 -13.79 -7.60
CA GLU A 204 -8.24 -14.71 -7.12
C GLU A 204 -6.97 -14.58 -7.96
N ARG A 205 -7.08 -14.60 -9.29
CA ARG A 205 -5.94 -14.39 -10.20
C ARG A 205 -5.25 -13.03 -9.99
N ALA A 206 -6.05 -12.00 -9.77
CA ALA A 206 -5.52 -10.67 -9.48
C ALA A 206 -4.78 -10.60 -8.14
N ASN A 207 -5.34 -11.22 -7.10
CA ASN A 207 -4.71 -11.30 -5.78
C ASN A 207 -3.42 -12.13 -5.82
N GLU A 208 -3.42 -13.25 -6.53
CA GLU A 208 -2.22 -14.08 -6.72
C GLU A 208 -1.13 -13.31 -7.47
N TRP A 209 -1.51 -12.61 -8.55
CA TRP A 209 -0.57 -11.78 -9.30
C TRP A 209 0.03 -10.67 -8.43
N ASP A 210 -0.78 -9.92 -7.68
CA ASP A 210 -0.31 -8.85 -6.80
C ASP A 210 0.57 -9.39 -5.66
N TYR A 211 0.22 -10.55 -5.12
CA TYR A 211 1.04 -11.26 -4.14
C TYR A 211 2.42 -11.63 -4.72
N ASN A 212 2.46 -12.17 -5.92
CA ASN A 212 3.71 -12.53 -6.60
C ASN A 212 4.57 -11.29 -6.89
N GLU A 213 3.97 -10.17 -7.31
CA GLU A 213 4.65 -8.88 -7.47
C GLU A 213 5.25 -8.38 -6.14
N MET A 214 4.51 -8.51 -5.05
CA MET A 214 5.00 -8.15 -3.71
C MET A 214 6.17 -9.04 -3.27
N ILE A 215 6.05 -10.36 -3.41
CA ILE A 215 7.10 -11.33 -3.04
C ILE A 215 8.37 -11.14 -3.89
N ALA A 216 8.20 -10.81 -5.16
CA ALA A 216 9.33 -10.56 -6.06
C ALA A 216 10.22 -9.36 -5.64
N LYS A 217 9.75 -8.52 -4.74
CA LYS A 217 10.53 -7.40 -4.16
C LYS A 217 11.39 -7.82 -2.98
N ALA A 218 11.12 -8.98 -2.36
CA ALA A 218 11.83 -9.44 -1.18
C ALA A 218 13.33 -9.58 -1.46
N GLY A 219 14.17 -9.07 -0.56
CA GLY A 219 15.62 -9.08 -0.69
C GLY A 219 16.20 -8.11 -1.72
N LYS A 220 15.38 -7.33 -2.42
CA LYS A 220 15.82 -6.29 -3.36
C LYS A 220 15.88 -4.91 -2.71
N PRO A 221 16.69 -3.98 -3.25
CA PRO A 221 16.62 -2.57 -2.86
C PRO A 221 15.22 -1.99 -3.05
N VAL A 222 14.87 -1.01 -2.21
CA VAL A 222 13.58 -0.30 -2.32
C VAL A 222 13.52 0.43 -3.65
N ASP A 223 12.46 0.17 -4.43
CA ASP A 223 12.16 0.92 -5.63
C ASP A 223 11.52 2.27 -5.23
N LYS A 224 12.28 3.35 -5.40
CA LYS A 224 11.80 4.70 -5.11
C LYS A 224 10.83 5.25 -6.14
N ASP A 225 10.73 4.62 -7.31
CA ASP A 225 9.83 5.05 -8.38
C ASP A 225 8.45 4.40 -8.26
N GLU A 226 8.28 3.41 -7.37
CA GLU A 226 7.00 2.77 -7.09
C GLU A 226 5.99 3.76 -6.49
N TRP A 227 4.80 3.85 -7.08
CA TRP A 227 3.71 4.68 -6.59
C TRP A 227 2.80 3.89 -5.64
N LEU A 228 2.44 4.51 -4.49
CA LEU A 228 1.51 3.92 -3.51
C LEU A 228 0.05 4.35 -3.72
N MET A 229 -0.19 5.25 -4.67
CA MET A 229 -1.51 5.71 -5.09
C MET A 229 -1.58 5.78 -6.60
N THR A 230 -2.74 5.43 -7.16
CA THR A 230 -2.98 5.55 -8.60
C THR A 230 -3.21 7.00 -9.01
N PRO A 231 -2.97 7.38 -10.29
CA PRO A 231 -3.15 8.75 -10.77
C PRO A 231 -4.56 9.33 -10.57
N GLN A 232 -5.60 8.51 -10.59
CA GLN A 232 -7.01 8.90 -10.39
C GLN A 232 -7.40 9.01 -8.91
N THR A 233 -6.48 8.82 -7.98
CA THR A 233 -6.74 8.97 -6.54
C THR A 233 -6.76 10.45 -6.15
N VAL A 234 -7.87 10.91 -5.58
CA VAL A 234 -7.99 12.28 -5.02
C VAL A 234 -7.40 12.29 -3.62
N ASN A 235 -6.08 12.30 -3.54
CA ASN A 235 -5.31 12.33 -2.30
C ASN A 235 -3.86 12.71 -2.59
N ALA A 236 -3.03 12.79 -1.53
CA ALA A 236 -1.59 12.97 -1.58
C ALA A 236 -0.95 12.29 -0.37
N TYR A 237 0.35 11.97 -0.44
CA TYR A 237 1.06 11.42 0.71
C TYR A 237 2.50 11.94 0.81
N TYR A 238 3.03 11.88 2.03
CA TYR A 238 4.46 11.90 2.31
C TYR A 238 4.86 10.55 2.94
N ASN A 239 5.88 9.92 2.40
CA ASN A 239 6.46 8.70 2.96
C ASN A 239 7.82 9.02 3.60
N PRO A 240 7.95 8.98 4.92
CA PRO A 240 9.22 9.29 5.61
C PRO A 240 10.30 8.23 5.39
N THR A 241 9.95 6.99 5.04
CA THR A 241 10.92 5.91 4.84
C THR A 241 11.69 6.05 3.53
N THR A 242 11.10 6.65 2.51
CA THR A 242 11.71 6.96 1.22
C THR A 242 12.01 8.44 1.03
N ASN A 243 11.60 9.29 1.98
CA ASN A 243 11.67 10.75 1.92
C ASN A 243 11.03 11.31 0.65
N GLU A 244 9.77 10.90 0.37
CA GLU A 244 9.06 11.26 -0.85
C GLU A 244 7.71 11.92 -0.60
N ILE A 245 7.30 12.79 -1.54
CA ILE A 245 5.92 13.27 -1.67
C ILE A 245 5.31 12.76 -2.97
N CYS A 246 4.03 12.51 -2.94
CA CYS A 246 3.26 12.13 -4.11
C CYS A 246 1.97 12.95 -4.20
N PHE A 247 1.76 13.54 -5.36
CA PHE A 247 0.52 14.23 -5.73
C PHE A 247 -0.03 13.60 -7.01
N PRO A 248 -0.96 12.64 -6.93
CA PRO A 248 -1.63 12.05 -8.10
C PRO A 248 -2.35 13.10 -8.96
N ALA A 249 -2.57 12.77 -10.23
CA ALA A 249 -3.21 13.69 -11.19
C ALA A 249 -4.60 14.17 -10.75
N ALA A 250 -5.36 13.31 -10.06
CA ALA A 250 -6.73 13.64 -9.67
C ALA A 250 -6.83 14.70 -8.55
N ILE A 251 -5.83 14.82 -7.65
CA ILE A 251 -5.82 15.92 -6.68
C ILE A 251 -5.33 17.22 -7.32
N LEU A 252 -4.62 17.15 -8.44
CA LEU A 252 -4.10 18.28 -9.20
C LEU A 252 -5.13 18.78 -10.22
N GLN A 253 -6.35 19.02 -9.74
CA GLN A 253 -7.50 19.52 -10.49
C GLN A 253 -8.15 20.67 -9.69
N PRO A 254 -8.94 21.54 -10.31
CA PRO A 254 -9.71 22.55 -9.56
C PRO A 254 -10.56 21.91 -8.46
N PRO A 255 -10.64 22.53 -7.25
CA PRO A 255 -10.10 23.83 -6.88
C PRO A 255 -8.68 23.82 -6.32
N PHE A 256 -8.01 22.66 -6.27
CA PHE A 256 -6.68 22.54 -5.65
C PHE A 256 -5.55 23.04 -6.56
N PHE A 257 -5.69 22.83 -7.85
CA PHE A 257 -4.73 23.27 -8.86
C PHE A 257 -5.45 23.73 -10.11
N ASP A 258 -5.02 24.86 -10.68
CA ASP A 258 -5.49 25.44 -11.94
C ASP A 258 -4.29 25.79 -12.81
N MET A 259 -4.41 25.57 -14.14
CA MET A 259 -3.34 25.79 -15.13
C MET A 259 -3.20 27.26 -15.51
#